data_3cabd4c97a808f26d4f8640d922eefa3
#
_entry.id   3cabd4c97a808f26d4f8640d922eefa3
#
_cell.length_a   1.000
_cell.length_b   1.000
_cell.length_c   1.000
_cell.angle_alpha   90.00
_cell.angle_beta   90.00
_cell.angle_gamma   90.00
#
_symmetry.space_group_name_H-M   'P 1'
#
loop_
_entity.id
_entity.type
_entity.pdbx_description
1 polymer ?
#
loop_
_entity_poly.entity_id
_entity_poly.type
_entity_poly.pdbx_seq_one_letter_code
_entity_poly.pdbx_strand_id
1 'polypeptide(L)'
;MTNVRALVIDGPKSAAVQHVDAPVPGPGQLVVDVHRVGICGTDIELFTAELAYFEQGKSRFPLVPGHEWCGVVSAIGPDTDPAWLGQRVTGDTMLGCGHCQRCRSGRHHVCADRHEIGIMGWPGALAEKVLVPAWSVYRLPDTVDDRAGAMVEPGGNAWRAASA
;
A
#
# COMPACT_ATOMS: atom_id res chain seq x y z
N MET A 1 -9.01 -6.12 21.14
CA MET A 1 -8.40 -5.86 19.82
C MET A 1 -8.02 -4.38 19.81
N THR A 2 -6.84 -4.05 19.31
CA THR A 2 -6.39 -2.64 19.22
C THR A 2 -6.99 -2.03 17.96
N ASN A 3 -7.61 -0.87 18.06
CA ASN A 3 -8.17 -0.16 16.92
C ASN A 3 -7.23 0.95 16.48
N VAL A 4 -7.23 1.24 15.19
CA VAL A 4 -6.48 2.33 14.55
C VAL A 4 -7.44 3.20 13.73
N ARG A 5 -7.08 4.46 13.55
CA ARG A 5 -7.85 5.35 12.68
C ARG A 5 -7.47 5.12 11.22
N ALA A 6 -8.47 5.11 10.36
CA ALA A 6 -8.29 5.06 8.91
C ALA A 6 -9.31 5.94 8.21
N LEU A 7 -8.95 6.51 7.07
CA LEU A 7 -9.93 7.09 6.16
C LEU A 7 -10.60 5.93 5.42
N VAL A 8 -11.90 5.79 5.60
CA VAL A 8 -12.70 4.75 4.92
C VAL A 8 -13.61 5.43 3.91
N ILE A 9 -13.53 4.98 2.66
CA ILE A 9 -14.51 5.31 1.63
C ILE A 9 -15.55 4.19 1.67
N ASP A 10 -16.78 4.53 2.03
CA ASP A 10 -17.88 3.57 2.21
C ASP A 10 -18.90 3.60 1.05
N GLY A 11 -18.74 4.54 0.12
CA GLY A 11 -19.55 4.69 -1.09
C GLY A 11 -19.07 5.87 -1.93
N PRO A 12 -19.67 6.06 -3.12
CA PRO A 12 -19.33 7.18 -3.99
C PRO A 12 -19.50 8.53 -3.29
N LYS A 13 -18.45 9.32 -3.23
CA LYS A 13 -18.38 10.63 -2.58
C LYS A 13 -18.69 10.61 -1.07
N SER A 14 -18.52 9.44 -0.43
CA SER A 14 -18.72 9.24 1.00
C SER A 14 -17.45 8.67 1.61
N ALA A 15 -16.81 9.45 2.48
CA ALA A 15 -15.61 9.05 3.21
C ALA A 15 -15.59 9.68 4.59
N ALA A 16 -15.10 8.93 5.57
CA ALA A 16 -14.94 9.39 6.94
C ALA A 16 -13.74 8.72 7.61
N VAL A 17 -13.17 9.42 8.60
CA VAL A 17 -12.20 8.78 9.51
C VAL A 17 -12.97 7.88 10.46
N GLN A 18 -12.63 6.60 10.44
CA GLN A 18 -13.25 5.57 11.26
C GLN A 18 -12.19 4.82 12.08
N HIS A 19 -12.63 4.17 13.15
CA HIS A 19 -11.82 3.20 13.86
C HIS A 19 -12.03 1.83 13.23
N VAL A 20 -10.92 1.24 12.77
CA VAL A 20 -10.88 -0.10 12.18
C VAL A 20 -9.97 -0.99 13.01
N ASP A 21 -10.12 -2.29 12.90
CA ASP A 21 -9.22 -3.23 13.57
C ASP A 21 -7.78 -3.03 13.08
N ALA A 22 -6.83 -2.97 14.02
CA ALA A 22 -5.42 -2.90 13.68
C ALA A 22 -5.01 -4.16 12.92
N PRO A 23 -4.25 -4.02 11.81
CA PRO A 23 -3.81 -5.18 11.05
C PRO A 23 -2.88 -6.06 11.87
N VAL A 24 -3.02 -7.38 11.71
CA VAL A 24 -2.16 -8.40 12.32
C VAL A 24 -1.35 -9.04 11.19
N PRO A 25 0.01 -9.01 11.26
CA PRO A 25 0.83 -9.55 10.20
C PRO A 25 0.83 -11.09 10.21
N GLY A 26 0.51 -11.69 9.06
CA GLY A 26 0.69 -13.11 8.80
C GLY A 26 2.13 -13.45 8.36
N PRO A 27 2.41 -14.71 7.99
CA PRO A 27 3.73 -15.14 7.53
C PRO A 27 4.23 -14.29 6.37
N GLY A 28 5.48 -13.80 6.45
CA GLY A 28 6.09 -12.96 5.42
C GLY A 28 5.52 -11.54 5.31
N GLN A 29 4.74 -11.08 6.29
CA GLN A 29 4.12 -9.76 6.28
C GLN A 29 4.68 -8.84 7.37
N LEU A 30 4.56 -7.55 7.14
CA LEU A 30 4.94 -6.46 8.03
C LEU A 30 3.73 -5.56 8.30
N VAL A 31 3.67 -5.00 9.50
CA VAL A 31 2.82 -3.84 9.81
C VAL A 31 3.72 -2.63 9.93
N VAL A 32 3.35 -1.58 9.22
CA VAL A 32 4.08 -0.30 9.20
C VAL A 32 3.23 0.77 9.86
N ASP A 33 3.79 1.49 10.83
CA ASP A 33 3.23 2.73 11.34
C ASP A 33 3.44 3.82 10.29
N VAL A 34 2.36 4.34 9.73
CA VAL A 34 2.41 5.28 8.62
C VAL A 34 2.78 6.67 9.14
N HIS A 35 3.85 7.24 8.61
CA HIS A 35 4.30 8.59 8.95
C HIS A 35 3.79 9.62 7.95
N ARG A 36 3.79 9.29 6.65
CA ARG A 36 3.30 10.14 5.57
C ARG A 36 2.65 9.27 4.50
N VAL A 37 1.62 9.85 3.91
CA VAL A 37 0.92 9.29 2.76
C VAL A 37 0.60 10.41 1.79
N GLY A 38 0.86 10.20 0.51
CA GLY A 38 0.45 11.08 -0.58
C GLY A 38 -1.00 10.83 -0.98
N ILE A 39 -1.59 11.80 -1.65
CA ILE A 39 -2.92 11.68 -2.28
C ILE A 39 -2.72 11.76 -3.78
N CYS A 40 -3.02 10.68 -4.47
CA CYS A 40 -2.95 10.54 -5.92
C CYS A 40 -4.29 10.88 -6.58
N GLY A 41 -4.26 11.14 -7.89
CA GLY A 41 -5.49 11.23 -8.69
C GLY A 41 -6.37 9.98 -8.58
N THR A 42 -5.76 8.81 -8.48
CA THR A 42 -6.47 7.53 -8.27
C THR A 42 -7.29 7.50 -6.99
N ASP A 43 -6.86 8.15 -5.90
CA ASP A 43 -7.64 8.24 -4.66
C ASP A 43 -8.92 9.07 -4.87
N ILE A 44 -8.87 10.08 -5.75
CA ILE A 44 -10.06 10.86 -6.13
C ILE A 44 -11.00 10.03 -6.99
N GLU A 45 -10.46 9.26 -7.96
CA GLU A 45 -11.28 8.34 -8.78
C GLU A 45 -11.92 7.23 -7.94
N LEU A 46 -11.25 6.75 -6.88
CA LEU A 46 -11.83 5.85 -5.90
C LEU A 46 -12.96 6.51 -5.12
N PHE A 47 -12.76 7.76 -4.66
CA PHE A 47 -13.77 8.52 -3.92
C PHE A 47 -15.01 8.82 -4.77
N THR A 48 -14.84 9.13 -6.06
CA THR A 48 -15.96 9.39 -6.99
C THR A 48 -16.55 8.12 -7.58
N ALA A 49 -15.91 6.96 -7.39
CA ALA A 49 -16.24 5.67 -8.02
C ALA A 49 -16.11 5.67 -9.55
N GLU A 50 -15.26 6.55 -10.09
CA GLU A 50 -15.01 6.66 -11.54
C GLU A 50 -13.95 5.69 -12.04
N LEU A 51 -13.16 5.05 -11.12
CA LEU A 51 -12.16 4.07 -11.48
C LEU A 51 -12.80 2.83 -12.11
N ALA A 52 -12.36 2.45 -13.31
CA ALA A 52 -12.88 1.29 -14.05
C ALA A 52 -12.84 -0.04 -13.27
N TYR A 53 -12.05 -0.13 -12.20
CA TYR A 53 -11.98 -1.31 -11.33
C TYR A 53 -13.28 -1.59 -10.58
N PHE A 54 -14.14 -0.59 -10.35
CA PHE A 54 -15.46 -0.82 -9.77
C PHE A 54 -16.38 -1.57 -10.74
N GLU A 55 -16.42 -1.16 -12.01
CA GLU A 55 -17.20 -1.84 -13.05
C GLU A 55 -16.69 -3.28 -13.29
N GLN A 56 -15.37 -3.49 -13.16
CA GLN A 56 -14.74 -4.79 -13.27
C GLN A 56 -14.92 -5.68 -12.03
N GLY A 57 -15.52 -5.16 -10.94
CA GLY A 57 -15.68 -5.85 -9.67
C GLY A 57 -14.37 -6.10 -8.90
N LYS A 58 -13.28 -5.41 -9.27
CA LYS A 58 -11.95 -5.53 -8.65
C LYS A 58 -11.80 -4.65 -7.42
N SER A 59 -12.39 -3.45 -7.45
CA SER A 59 -12.50 -2.58 -6.27
C SER A 59 -13.91 -2.60 -5.72
N ARG A 60 -14.05 -2.51 -4.41
CA ARG A 60 -15.35 -2.57 -3.72
C ARG A 60 -15.32 -1.70 -2.47
N PHE A 61 -16.46 -1.11 -2.14
CA PHE A 61 -16.66 -0.44 -0.86
C PHE A 61 -17.07 -1.43 0.24
N PRO A 62 -16.74 -1.17 1.52
CA PRO A 62 -15.84 -0.09 1.97
C PRO A 62 -14.37 -0.41 1.65
N LEU A 63 -13.56 0.64 1.46
CA LEU A 63 -12.11 0.50 1.25
C LEU A 63 -11.34 1.61 1.99
N VAL A 64 -10.09 1.32 2.34
CA VAL A 64 -9.10 2.28 2.84
C VAL A 64 -8.17 2.61 1.69
N PRO A 65 -8.14 3.86 1.18
CA PRO A 65 -7.26 4.25 0.08
C PRO A 65 -5.83 4.57 0.54
N GLY A 66 -5.00 5.08 -0.37
CA GLY A 66 -3.63 5.54 -0.10
C GLY A 66 -2.58 4.48 -0.46
N HIS A 67 -1.72 4.82 -1.42
CA HIS A 67 -0.70 3.90 -1.94
C HIS A 67 0.68 4.56 -2.05
N GLU A 68 0.80 5.86 -1.81
CA GLU A 68 2.04 6.63 -1.80
C GLU A 68 2.45 6.88 -0.34
N TRP A 69 3.19 5.97 0.28
CA TRP A 69 3.40 6.00 1.73
C TRP A 69 4.84 5.78 2.16
N CYS A 70 5.18 6.24 3.36
CA CYS A 70 6.34 5.79 4.12
C CYS A 70 6.02 5.71 5.60
N GLY A 71 6.83 4.96 6.34
CA GLY A 71 6.65 4.79 7.77
C GLY A 71 7.75 3.93 8.39
N VAL A 72 7.45 3.41 9.59
CA VAL A 72 8.36 2.55 10.36
C VAL A 72 7.70 1.20 10.60
N VAL A 73 8.43 0.12 10.39
CA VAL A 73 7.94 -1.24 10.67
C VAL A 73 7.74 -1.40 12.18
N SER A 74 6.50 -1.61 12.62
CA SER A 74 6.10 -1.73 14.02
C SER A 74 5.77 -3.16 14.45
N ALA A 75 5.50 -4.05 13.50
CA ALA A 75 5.33 -5.47 13.78
C ALA A 75 5.71 -6.32 12.56
N ILE A 76 6.14 -7.54 12.83
CA ILE A 76 6.53 -8.54 11.83
C ILE A 76 5.72 -9.81 12.04
N GLY A 77 5.35 -10.46 10.97
CA GLY A 77 4.69 -11.77 11.02
C GLY A 77 5.68 -12.93 11.18
N PRO A 78 5.16 -14.15 11.39
CA PRO A 78 5.97 -15.36 11.33
C PRO A 78 6.78 -15.44 10.02
N ASP A 79 7.91 -16.13 10.06
CA ASP A 79 8.79 -16.37 8.91
C ASP A 79 9.32 -15.08 8.24
N THR A 80 9.36 -13.98 9.00
CA THR A 80 9.86 -12.67 8.54
C THR A 80 11.15 -12.33 9.26
N ASP A 81 12.16 -11.81 8.53
CA ASP A 81 13.45 -11.39 9.10
C ASP A 81 13.23 -10.34 10.20
N PRO A 82 13.66 -10.59 11.46
CA PRO A 82 13.55 -9.64 12.55
C PRO A 82 14.24 -8.29 12.31
N ALA A 83 15.23 -8.25 11.41
CA ALA A 83 15.93 -7.03 11.02
C ALA A 83 15.06 -5.96 10.34
N TRP A 84 13.81 -6.30 10.02
CA TRP A 84 12.82 -5.32 9.54
C TRP A 84 12.26 -4.44 10.65
N LEU A 85 12.16 -4.95 11.88
CA LEU A 85 11.54 -4.20 12.98
C LEU A 85 12.29 -2.89 13.25
N GLY A 86 11.55 -1.78 13.31
CA GLY A 86 12.09 -0.43 13.50
C GLY A 86 12.71 0.20 12.24
N GLN A 87 12.72 -0.48 11.09
CA GLN A 87 13.23 0.09 9.84
C GLN A 87 12.27 1.12 9.28
N ARG A 88 12.83 2.23 8.76
CA ARG A 88 12.09 3.20 7.94
C ARG A 88 11.95 2.65 6.54
N VAL A 89 10.73 2.65 6.03
CA VAL A 89 10.39 1.95 4.79
C VAL A 89 9.37 2.70 3.93
N THR A 90 9.39 2.38 2.66
CA THR A 90 8.32 2.59 1.68
C THR A 90 8.05 1.27 0.97
N GLY A 91 7.08 1.20 0.07
CA GLY A 91 6.78 -0.07 -0.61
C GLY A 91 6.20 0.10 -2.00
N ASP A 92 6.20 -1.02 -2.71
CA ASP A 92 5.54 -1.15 -4.01
C ASP A 92 4.02 -1.26 -3.81
N THR A 93 3.27 -0.57 -4.63
CA THR A 93 1.79 -0.63 -4.63
C THR A 93 1.28 -1.93 -5.25
N MET A 94 2.00 -2.47 -6.24
CA MET A 94 1.58 -3.61 -7.04
C MET A 94 2.00 -4.94 -6.40
N LEU A 95 1.04 -5.65 -5.81
CA LEU A 95 1.27 -6.93 -5.13
C LEU A 95 0.92 -8.10 -6.06
N GLY A 96 1.89 -8.57 -6.83
CA GLY A 96 1.71 -9.75 -7.69
C GLY A 96 1.59 -11.06 -6.88
N CYS A 97 1.06 -12.12 -7.52
CA CYS A 97 0.86 -13.42 -6.88
C CYS A 97 2.16 -14.18 -6.53
N GLY A 98 3.32 -13.74 -7.03
CA GLY A 98 4.65 -14.32 -6.77
C GLY A 98 4.99 -15.57 -7.59
N HIS A 99 4.01 -16.32 -8.12
CA HIS A 99 4.24 -17.65 -8.74
C HIS A 99 3.94 -17.73 -10.23
N CYS A 100 3.21 -16.81 -10.84
CA CYS A 100 2.95 -16.82 -12.27
C CYS A 100 4.21 -16.43 -13.08
N GLN A 101 4.19 -16.69 -14.38
CA GLN A 101 5.31 -16.39 -15.27
C GLN A 101 5.70 -14.90 -15.23
N ARG A 102 4.71 -13.99 -15.17
CA ARG A 102 4.95 -12.54 -15.09
C ARG A 102 5.69 -12.17 -13.81
N CYS A 103 5.24 -12.69 -12.66
CA CYS A 103 5.91 -12.44 -11.38
C CYS A 103 7.34 -13.00 -11.37
N ARG A 104 7.53 -14.23 -11.82
CA ARG A 104 8.86 -14.86 -11.87
C ARG A 104 9.84 -14.16 -12.82
N SER A 105 9.35 -13.44 -13.82
CA SER A 105 10.17 -12.62 -14.73
C SER A 105 10.34 -11.16 -14.29
N GLY A 106 10.01 -10.81 -13.03
CA GLY A 106 10.14 -9.46 -12.50
C GLY A 106 9.06 -8.47 -12.96
N ARG A 107 8.00 -8.97 -13.61
CA ARG A 107 6.89 -8.14 -14.12
C ARG A 107 5.61 -8.35 -13.29
N HIS A 108 5.74 -8.33 -11.97
CA HIS A 108 4.62 -8.53 -11.03
C HIS A 108 3.52 -7.46 -11.17
N HIS A 109 3.86 -6.24 -11.59
CA HIS A 109 2.93 -5.14 -11.85
C HIS A 109 1.89 -5.43 -12.94
N VAL A 110 2.14 -6.38 -13.83
CA VAL A 110 1.18 -6.86 -14.85
C VAL A 110 0.65 -8.26 -14.56
N CYS A 111 0.75 -8.73 -13.33
CA CYS A 111 0.14 -9.99 -12.88
C CYS A 111 -1.38 -9.91 -13.00
N ALA A 112 -2.03 -10.95 -13.52
CA ALA A 112 -3.48 -10.99 -13.64
C ALA A 112 -4.19 -11.05 -12.27
N ASP A 113 -3.53 -11.73 -11.30
CA ASP A 113 -4.03 -11.94 -9.95
C ASP A 113 -3.37 -10.99 -8.93
N ARG A 114 -2.95 -9.80 -9.38
CA ARG A 114 -2.37 -8.83 -8.47
C ARG A 114 -3.41 -8.17 -7.59
N HIS A 115 -3.00 -7.75 -6.42
CA HIS A 115 -3.65 -6.75 -5.60
C HIS A 115 -2.92 -5.41 -5.74
N GLU A 116 -3.58 -4.34 -5.36
CA GLU A 116 -2.98 -2.99 -5.36
C GLU A 116 -3.32 -2.32 -4.02
N ILE A 117 -2.28 -1.95 -3.25
CA ILE A 117 -2.44 -1.34 -1.93
C ILE A 117 -3.31 -0.09 -2.05
N GLY A 118 -4.39 -0.02 -1.28
CA GLY A 118 -5.30 1.12 -1.24
C GLY A 118 -6.17 1.31 -2.47
N ILE A 119 -6.13 0.39 -3.44
CA ILE A 119 -6.85 0.51 -4.71
C ILE A 119 -7.70 -0.74 -4.98
N MET A 120 -7.09 -1.91 -4.94
CA MET A 120 -7.72 -3.15 -5.38
C MET A 120 -7.32 -4.34 -4.51
N GLY A 121 -8.29 -4.86 -3.74
CA GLY A 121 -8.13 -6.10 -2.99
C GLY A 121 -7.12 -6.07 -1.83
N TRP A 122 -6.55 -4.91 -1.49
CA TRP A 122 -5.65 -4.72 -0.35
C TRP A 122 -5.87 -3.35 0.30
N PRO A 123 -5.98 -3.27 1.65
CA PRO A 123 -6.15 -2.00 2.36
C PRO A 123 -4.96 -1.05 2.15
N GLY A 124 -5.25 0.25 2.10
CA GLY A 124 -4.25 1.29 1.88
C GLY A 124 -3.69 1.93 3.15
N ALA A 125 -2.86 2.93 2.91
CA ALA A 125 -2.07 3.61 3.93
C ALA A 125 -2.66 4.95 4.41
N LEU A 126 -3.85 5.38 3.93
CA LEU A 126 -4.58 6.47 4.57
C LEU A 126 -5.18 5.99 5.92
N ALA A 127 -4.30 5.42 6.74
CA ALA A 127 -4.53 4.85 8.06
C ALA A 127 -3.30 5.05 8.95
N GLU A 128 -3.44 4.86 10.26
CA GLU A 128 -2.28 4.89 11.18
C GLU A 128 -1.33 3.71 10.95
N LYS A 129 -1.84 2.60 10.41
CA LYS A 129 -1.05 1.39 10.10
C LYS A 129 -1.45 0.81 8.76
N VAL A 130 -0.45 0.29 8.04
CA VAL A 130 -0.66 -0.48 6.81
C VAL A 130 -0.02 -1.85 6.92
N LEU A 131 -0.71 -2.87 6.39
CA LEU A 131 -0.20 -4.24 6.27
C LEU A 131 0.42 -4.41 4.88
N VAL A 132 1.63 -4.95 4.81
CA VAL A 132 2.35 -5.14 3.55
C VAL A 132 3.14 -6.45 3.54
N PRO A 133 3.32 -7.11 2.40
CA PRO A 133 4.26 -8.21 2.26
C PRO A 133 5.71 -7.69 2.36
N ALA A 134 6.57 -8.39 3.09
CA ALA A 134 7.97 -7.96 3.28
C ALA A 134 8.76 -7.85 1.96
N TRP A 135 8.41 -8.66 0.94
CA TRP A 135 9.07 -8.61 -0.36
C TRP A 135 8.76 -7.36 -1.19
N SER A 136 7.68 -6.64 -0.87
CA SER A 136 7.28 -5.41 -1.55
C SER A 136 7.81 -4.13 -0.90
N VAL A 137 8.66 -4.26 0.14
CA VAL A 137 9.09 -3.15 0.99
C VAL A 137 10.56 -2.85 0.76
N TYR A 138 10.89 -1.56 0.78
CA TYR A 138 12.24 -1.03 0.58
C TYR A 138 12.64 -0.16 1.76
N ARG A 139 13.86 -0.36 2.28
CA ARG A 139 14.42 0.49 3.32
C ARG A 139 14.73 1.88 2.78
N LEU A 140 14.34 2.90 3.52
CA LEU A 140 14.67 4.28 3.20
C LEU A 140 16.04 4.63 3.80
N PRO A 141 16.99 5.20 3.01
CA PRO A 141 18.21 5.76 3.55
C PRO A 141 17.94 6.87 4.56
N ASP A 142 18.82 7.07 5.53
CA ASP A 142 18.68 8.12 6.56
C ASP A 142 18.65 9.55 5.96
N THR A 143 19.24 9.73 4.78
CA THR A 143 19.24 10.98 4.02
C THR A 143 17.90 11.33 3.37
N VAL A 144 16.96 10.37 3.30
CA VAL A 144 15.60 10.57 2.74
C VAL A 144 14.64 10.82 3.89
N ASP A 145 14.05 12.00 3.93
CA ASP A 145 13.01 12.32 4.91
C ASP A 145 11.68 11.64 4.60
N ASP A 146 10.71 11.75 5.51
CA ASP A 146 9.42 11.06 5.34
C ASP A 146 8.56 11.64 4.19
N ARG A 147 8.78 12.91 3.82
CA ARG A 147 8.07 13.50 2.66
C ARG A 147 8.59 12.91 1.36
N ALA A 148 9.92 12.89 1.21
CA ALA A 148 10.55 12.25 0.06
C ALA A 148 10.29 10.74 0.04
N GLY A 149 10.23 10.09 1.21
CA GLY A 149 9.89 8.67 1.35
C GLY A 149 8.50 8.32 0.82
N ALA A 150 7.48 9.15 1.09
CA ALA A 150 6.14 8.97 0.54
C ALA A 150 6.07 9.22 -0.97
N MET A 151 7.01 10.01 -1.53
CA MET A 151 7.08 10.30 -2.97
C MET A 151 7.88 9.28 -3.78
N VAL A 152 8.39 8.22 -3.16
CA VAL A 152 9.17 7.18 -3.87
C VAL A 152 8.30 6.46 -4.91
N GLU A 153 7.05 6.14 -4.57
CA GLU A 153 6.13 5.45 -5.49
C GLU A 153 5.87 6.30 -6.75
N PRO A 154 5.33 7.53 -6.68
CA PRO A 154 5.11 8.35 -7.88
C PRO A 154 6.44 8.74 -8.56
N GLY A 155 7.52 8.91 -7.80
CA GLY A 155 8.85 9.15 -8.33
C GLY A 155 9.37 7.99 -9.18
N GLY A 156 9.10 6.75 -8.78
CA GLY A 156 9.41 5.54 -9.54
C GLY A 156 8.70 5.50 -10.89
N ASN A 157 7.42 5.87 -10.92
CA ASN A 157 6.63 5.98 -12.15
C ASN A 157 7.19 7.06 -13.09
N ALA A 158 7.51 8.25 -12.55
CA ALA A 158 8.11 9.34 -13.31
C ALA A 158 9.50 8.96 -13.85
N TRP A 159 10.33 8.34 -13.03
CA TRP A 159 11.64 7.84 -13.44
C TRP A 159 11.54 6.82 -14.58
N ARG A 160 10.63 5.87 -14.45
CA ARG A 160 10.39 4.86 -15.50
C ARG A 160 9.99 5.50 -16.82
N ALA A 161 9.08 6.48 -16.81
CA ALA A 161 8.64 7.19 -18.00
C ALA A 161 9.77 8.01 -18.65
N ALA A 162 10.66 8.62 -17.85
CA ALA A 162 11.77 9.42 -18.34
C ALA A 162 12.94 8.57 -18.86
N SER A 163 13.02 7.27 -18.46
CA SER A 163 14.13 6.35 -18.82
C SER A 163 13.76 5.37 -19.93
N ALA A 164 12.53 5.43 -20.46
CA ALA A 164 12.05 4.60 -21.56
C ALA A 164 12.32 5.27 -22.90
#